data_4cdc304d857b10f8f67b24e616e2573d
#
_entry.id   4cdc304d857b10f8f67b24e616e2573d
#
_cell.length_a   1.000
_cell.length_b   1.000
_cell.length_c   1.000
_cell.angle_alpha   90.00
_cell.angle_beta   90.00
_cell.angle_gamma   90.00
#
_symmetry.space_group_name_H-M   'P 1'
#
loop_
_entity.id
_entity.type
_entity.pdbx_description
1 polymer ?
#
loop_
_entity_poly.entity_id
_entity_poly.type
_entity_poly.pdbx_seq_one_letter_code
_entity_poly.pdbx_strand_id
1 'polypeptide(L)'
;MPKPIVDVAIAILIHRGKILVGWRGEQQHQGGKHEFPGGKVEQGETPEEACRREIYEEVGIGLKDWHQFDYIHHEYDDIIVNLHLFHSYVPDELLNLIHQPWTWYTREQLLHLNFPKANKDIIKRLYWPHFIKISHTLTSVENSDALLYWRIEDEFGPREVEQLTALDEGQRSNLIIN
;
A
#
# COMPACT_ATOMS: atom_id res chain seq x y z
N MET A 1 22.50 -4.31 23.18
CA MET A 1 21.11 -4.37 23.65
C MET A 1 20.19 -4.70 22.47
N PRO A 2 19.16 -5.50 22.63
CA PRO A 2 18.21 -5.72 21.54
C PRO A 2 17.53 -4.40 21.16
N LYS A 3 17.30 -4.20 19.85
CA LYS A 3 16.58 -3.03 19.37
C LYS A 3 15.14 -3.05 19.88
N PRO A 4 14.58 -1.91 20.28
CA PRO A 4 13.15 -1.82 20.58
C PRO A 4 12.33 -2.16 19.35
N ILE A 5 11.21 -2.86 19.55
CA ILE A 5 10.26 -3.21 18.51
C ILE A 5 9.01 -2.36 18.71
N VAL A 6 8.56 -1.72 17.65
CA VAL A 6 7.33 -0.93 17.65
C VAL A 6 6.37 -1.46 16.58
N ASP A 7 5.18 -1.83 17.00
CA ASP A 7 4.07 -2.18 16.13
C ASP A 7 3.27 -0.92 15.81
N VAL A 8 2.99 -0.71 14.53
CA VAL A 8 2.26 0.43 14.01
C VAL A 8 1.14 -0.05 13.10
N ALA A 9 -0.07 0.38 13.35
CA ALA A 9 -1.22 0.13 12.49
C ALA A 9 -1.38 1.26 11.48
N ILE A 10 -1.46 0.93 10.20
CA ILE A 10 -1.60 1.88 9.09
C ILE A 10 -2.92 1.61 8.37
N ALA A 11 -3.71 2.65 8.16
CA ALA A 11 -4.95 2.57 7.42
C ALA A 11 -4.79 3.07 5.97
N ILE A 12 -5.14 2.24 5.03
CA ILE A 12 -5.31 2.62 3.63
C ILE A 12 -6.80 2.87 3.40
N LEU A 13 -7.21 4.13 3.50
CA LEU A 13 -8.59 4.54 3.28
C LEU A 13 -8.81 4.82 1.81
N ILE A 14 -9.83 4.16 1.24
CA ILE A 14 -10.10 4.17 -0.20
C ILE A 14 -11.48 4.77 -0.45
N HIS A 15 -11.56 5.72 -1.39
CA HIS A 15 -12.81 6.25 -1.91
C HIS A 15 -12.71 6.45 -3.42
N ARG A 16 -13.56 5.75 -4.19
CA ARG A 16 -13.61 5.82 -5.67
C ARG A 16 -12.22 5.70 -6.32
N GLY A 17 -11.40 4.74 -5.84
CA GLY A 17 -10.05 4.49 -6.36
C GLY A 17 -8.96 5.45 -5.89
N LYS A 18 -9.32 6.49 -5.13
CA LYS A 18 -8.37 7.41 -4.48
C LYS A 18 -8.04 6.97 -3.06
N ILE A 19 -6.88 7.38 -2.57
CA ILE A 19 -6.35 7.01 -1.27
C ILE A 19 -6.15 8.28 -0.43
N LEU A 20 -6.53 8.21 0.84
CA LEU A 20 -6.40 9.31 1.78
C LEU A 20 -4.97 9.40 2.32
N VAL A 21 -4.36 10.57 2.20
CA VAL A 21 -3.01 10.85 2.66
C VAL A 21 -2.99 12.21 3.35
N GLY A 22 -2.27 12.30 4.45
CA GLY A 22 -2.06 13.53 5.20
C GLY A 22 -0.71 14.17 4.90
N TRP A 23 -0.58 15.41 5.32
CA TRP A 23 0.68 16.16 5.30
C TRP A 23 1.11 16.48 6.74
N ARG A 24 2.30 16.02 7.10
CA ARG A 24 2.92 16.32 8.39
C ARG A 24 3.72 17.63 8.28
N GLY A 25 3.30 18.63 9.04
CA GLY A 25 3.95 19.94 9.05
C GLY A 25 5.44 19.88 9.39
N GLU A 26 6.23 20.82 8.86
CA GLU A 26 7.70 20.83 8.99
C GLU A 26 8.19 20.88 10.45
N GLN A 27 7.40 21.42 11.36
CA GLN A 27 7.75 21.55 12.79
C GLN A 27 7.53 20.26 13.60
N GLN A 28 6.90 19.24 13.02
CA GLN A 28 6.67 17.96 13.68
C GLN A 28 7.87 17.03 13.49
N HIS A 29 8.00 16.03 14.38
CA HIS A 29 9.01 14.99 14.23
C HIS A 29 8.84 14.29 12.86
N GLN A 30 9.91 14.24 12.06
CA GLN A 30 9.88 13.83 10.65
C GLN A 30 8.90 14.66 9.78
N GLY A 31 8.73 15.94 10.07
CA GLY A 31 7.89 16.85 9.31
C GLY A 31 8.31 17.04 7.85
N GLY A 32 7.46 17.70 7.07
CA GLY A 32 7.69 17.91 5.65
C GLY A 32 7.49 16.64 4.81
N LYS A 33 6.70 15.68 5.31
CA LYS A 33 6.42 14.41 4.63
C LYS A 33 4.92 14.11 4.58
N HIS A 34 4.55 13.34 3.59
CA HIS A 34 3.22 12.75 3.51
C HIS A 34 3.14 11.50 4.39
N GLU A 35 1.94 11.22 4.87
CA GLU A 35 1.69 10.07 5.75
C GLU A 35 0.33 9.43 5.48
N PHE A 36 0.25 8.12 5.68
CA PHE A 36 -1.02 7.44 5.82
C PHE A 36 -1.53 7.60 7.24
N PRO A 37 -2.85 7.68 7.47
CA PRO A 37 -3.39 7.73 8.82
C PRO A 37 -3.10 6.43 9.57
N GLY A 38 -2.83 6.53 10.87
CA GLY A 38 -2.50 5.41 11.72
C GLY A 38 -1.54 5.77 12.84
N GLY A 39 -1.23 4.81 13.69
CA GLY A 39 -0.39 5.04 14.84
C GLY A 39 0.09 3.77 15.52
N LYS A 40 0.71 3.93 16.68
CA LYS A 40 1.26 2.83 17.45
C LYS A 40 0.15 1.95 18.01
N VAL A 41 0.40 0.64 17.98
CA VAL A 41 -0.43 -0.34 18.71
C VAL A 41 -0.13 -0.19 20.21
N GLU A 42 -1.15 0.09 21.00
CA GLU A 42 -1.04 0.25 22.44
C GLU A 42 -1.12 -1.10 23.15
N GLN A 43 -0.70 -1.13 24.42
CA GLN A 43 -0.73 -2.35 25.20
C GLN A 43 -2.18 -2.84 25.41
N GLY A 44 -2.44 -4.07 25.00
CA GLY A 44 -3.74 -4.73 25.19
C GLY A 44 -4.70 -4.55 24.02
N GLU A 45 -4.33 -3.82 22.97
CA GLU A 45 -5.11 -3.75 21.73
C GLU A 45 -4.50 -4.59 20.61
N THR A 46 -5.33 -5.05 19.71
CA THR A 46 -4.89 -5.66 18.44
C THR A 46 -4.51 -4.56 17.44
N PRO A 47 -3.70 -4.86 16.41
CA PRO A 47 -3.40 -3.88 15.36
C PRO A 47 -4.64 -3.32 14.64
N GLU A 48 -5.72 -4.11 14.48
CA GLU A 48 -6.97 -3.62 13.91
C GLU A 48 -7.68 -2.63 14.84
N GLU A 49 -7.72 -2.91 16.14
CA GLU A 49 -8.29 -1.99 17.14
C GLU A 49 -7.52 -0.67 17.20
N ALA A 50 -6.17 -0.73 17.17
CA ALA A 50 -5.32 0.44 17.04
C ALA A 50 -5.66 1.25 15.79
N CYS A 51 -5.80 0.58 14.64
CA CYS A 51 -6.17 1.22 13.39
C CYS A 51 -7.51 1.95 13.50
N ARG A 52 -8.54 1.31 14.07
CA ARG A 52 -9.86 1.92 14.30
C ARG A 52 -9.80 3.16 15.19
N ARG A 53 -9.06 3.06 16.30
CA ARG A 53 -8.88 4.17 17.26
C ARG A 53 -8.18 5.35 16.60
N GLU A 54 -7.05 5.11 15.93
CA GLU A 54 -6.27 6.16 15.26
C GLU A 54 -7.08 6.89 14.18
N ILE A 55 -7.86 6.15 13.37
CA ILE A 55 -8.69 6.76 12.34
C ILE A 55 -9.80 7.63 12.95
N TYR A 56 -10.38 7.21 14.06
CA TYR A 56 -11.35 8.03 14.76
C TYR A 56 -10.72 9.32 15.34
N GLU A 57 -9.52 9.20 15.94
CA GLU A 57 -8.80 10.32 16.55
C GLU A 57 -8.23 11.29 15.52
N GLU A 58 -7.60 10.80 14.46
CA GLU A 58 -6.88 11.63 13.49
C GLU A 58 -7.75 12.13 12.34
N VAL A 59 -8.66 11.29 11.82
CA VAL A 59 -9.47 11.59 10.63
C VAL A 59 -10.89 11.99 11.01
N GLY A 60 -11.36 11.60 12.20
CA GLY A 60 -12.69 11.96 12.71
C GLY A 60 -13.83 11.08 12.19
N ILE A 61 -13.53 9.92 11.63
CA ILE A 61 -14.53 8.99 11.09
C ILE A 61 -14.45 7.62 11.75
N GLY A 62 -15.59 6.93 11.82
CA GLY A 62 -15.70 5.54 12.26
C GLY A 62 -16.05 4.63 11.09
N LEU A 63 -15.24 3.59 10.87
CA LEU A 63 -15.46 2.58 9.83
C LEU A 63 -15.62 1.20 10.47
N LYS A 64 -16.53 0.37 9.92
CA LYS A 64 -16.85 -0.94 10.47
C LYS A 64 -16.06 -2.06 9.79
N ASP A 65 -15.89 -1.96 8.48
CA ASP A 65 -15.34 -3.03 7.67
C ASP A 65 -13.85 -2.79 7.40
N TRP A 66 -13.02 -3.59 8.04
CA TRP A 66 -11.58 -3.55 7.90
C TRP A 66 -11.06 -4.86 7.34
N HIS A 67 -10.09 -4.75 6.44
CA HIS A 67 -9.45 -5.89 5.82
C HIS A 67 -7.94 -5.77 5.99
N GLN A 68 -7.31 -6.82 6.49
CA GLN A 68 -5.86 -6.89 6.53
C GLN A 68 -5.32 -6.89 5.11
N PHE A 69 -4.42 -5.96 4.83
CA PHE A 69 -3.84 -5.77 3.51
C PHE A 69 -2.46 -6.39 3.39
N ASP A 70 -1.57 -6.08 4.33
CA ASP A 70 -0.20 -6.58 4.34
C ASP A 70 0.46 -6.38 5.71
N TYR A 71 1.68 -6.89 5.82
CA TYR A 71 2.57 -6.71 6.96
C TYR A 71 3.98 -6.40 6.45
N ILE A 72 4.60 -5.34 6.96
CA ILE A 72 5.95 -4.92 6.59
C ILE A 72 6.81 -4.86 7.84
N HIS A 73 7.89 -5.63 7.84
CA HIS A 73 8.94 -5.56 8.84
C HIS A 73 10.08 -4.69 8.30
N HIS A 74 10.41 -3.62 9.02
CA HIS A 74 11.49 -2.73 8.64
C HIS A 74 12.45 -2.51 9.81
N GLU A 75 13.72 -2.83 9.61
CA GLU A 75 14.77 -2.65 10.60
C GLU A 75 15.57 -1.39 10.30
N TYR A 76 15.52 -0.44 11.23
CA TYR A 76 16.41 0.72 11.28
C TYR A 76 17.64 0.43 12.16
N ASP A 77 18.60 1.35 12.21
CA ASP A 77 19.81 1.17 13.02
C ASP A 77 19.53 1.05 14.51
N ASP A 78 18.50 1.75 15.00
CA ASP A 78 18.14 1.91 16.41
C ASP A 78 16.81 1.27 16.82
N ILE A 79 15.96 0.92 15.85
CA ILE A 79 14.59 0.45 16.10
C ILE A 79 14.11 -0.52 15.02
N ILE A 80 13.26 -1.45 15.38
CA ILE A 80 12.50 -2.32 14.46
C ILE A 80 11.05 -1.82 14.44
N VAL A 81 10.52 -1.59 13.25
CA VAL A 81 9.13 -1.16 13.04
C VAL A 81 8.37 -2.22 12.26
N ASN A 82 7.30 -2.70 12.84
CA ASN A 82 6.35 -3.59 12.19
C ASN A 82 5.12 -2.79 11.76
N LEU A 83 4.88 -2.70 10.45
CA LEU A 83 3.70 -2.02 9.91
C LEU A 83 2.61 -3.05 9.61
N HIS A 84 1.51 -2.95 10.33
CA HIS A 84 0.29 -3.73 10.09
C HIS A 84 -0.63 -2.90 9.21
N LEU A 85 -0.83 -3.34 7.97
CA LEU A 85 -1.58 -2.59 6.98
C LEU A 85 -3.01 -3.10 6.86
N PHE A 86 -3.95 -2.20 7.01
CA PHE A 86 -5.38 -2.46 6.82
C PHE A 86 -5.94 -1.54 5.75
N HIS A 87 -6.96 -1.99 5.03
CA HIS A 87 -7.73 -1.11 4.15
C HIS A 87 -9.20 -1.11 4.52
N SER A 88 -9.85 0.01 4.24
CA SER A 88 -11.29 0.19 4.39
C SER A 88 -11.79 1.18 3.33
N TYR A 89 -13.02 0.96 2.87
CA TYR A 89 -13.67 1.86 1.93
C TYR A 89 -14.47 2.92 2.68
N VAL A 90 -14.26 4.18 2.31
CA VAL A 90 -14.97 5.32 2.90
C VAL A 90 -16.21 5.62 2.08
N PRO A 91 -17.42 5.53 2.67
CA PRO A 91 -18.67 5.84 1.98
C PRO A 91 -18.85 7.35 1.81
N ASP A 92 -19.69 7.75 0.84
CA ASP A 92 -19.91 9.16 0.47
C ASP A 92 -20.39 10.04 1.67
N GLU A 93 -21.19 9.47 2.57
CA GLU A 93 -21.75 10.20 3.73
C GLU A 93 -20.70 10.63 4.76
N LEU A 94 -19.52 10.00 4.78
CA LEU A 94 -18.44 10.37 5.72
C LEU A 94 -17.45 11.39 5.15
N LEU A 95 -17.49 11.68 3.85
CA LEU A 95 -16.52 12.57 3.21
C LEU A 95 -16.49 13.97 3.80
N ASN A 96 -17.65 14.51 4.20
CA ASN A 96 -17.77 15.84 4.78
C ASN A 96 -17.15 15.98 6.18
N LEU A 97 -16.84 14.87 6.83
CA LEU A 97 -16.17 14.83 8.14
C LEU A 97 -14.64 14.85 8.01
N ILE A 98 -14.13 14.61 6.82
CA ILE A 98 -12.68 14.53 6.57
C ILE A 98 -12.18 15.92 6.16
N HIS A 99 -11.28 16.47 6.96
CA HIS A 99 -10.74 17.82 6.78
C HIS A 99 -9.21 17.79 6.61
N GLN A 100 -8.63 18.95 6.28
CA GLN A 100 -7.17 19.11 6.27
C GLN A 100 -6.55 18.66 7.60
N PRO A 101 -5.36 18.02 7.60
CA PRO A 101 -4.41 17.93 6.46
C PRO A 101 -4.63 16.73 5.53
N TRP A 102 -5.79 16.07 5.61
CA TRP A 102 -6.11 14.86 4.82
C TRP A 102 -6.60 15.23 3.42
N THR A 103 -6.04 14.58 2.40
CA THR A 103 -6.35 14.82 0.97
C THR A 103 -6.41 13.50 0.22
N TRP A 104 -7.30 13.42 -0.78
CA TRP A 104 -7.48 12.26 -1.63
C TRP A 104 -6.55 12.31 -2.84
N TYR A 105 -5.73 11.26 -3.03
CA TYR A 105 -4.79 11.13 -4.14
C TYR A 105 -5.09 9.89 -4.98
N THR A 106 -4.87 9.98 -6.28
CA THR A 106 -4.84 8.79 -7.15
C THR A 106 -3.57 7.98 -6.86
N ARG A 107 -3.53 6.71 -7.30
CA ARG A 107 -2.34 5.87 -7.11
C ARG A 107 -1.11 6.43 -7.81
N GLU A 108 -1.29 6.99 -9.01
CA GLU A 108 -0.21 7.63 -9.76
C GLU A 108 0.36 8.84 -9.02
N GLN A 109 -0.50 9.65 -8.41
CA GLN A 109 -0.08 10.80 -7.62
C GLN A 109 0.75 10.39 -6.41
N LEU A 110 0.49 9.24 -5.78
CA LEU A 110 1.26 8.74 -4.63
C LEU A 110 2.75 8.58 -4.96
N LEU A 111 3.11 8.23 -6.19
CA LEU A 111 4.50 8.04 -6.62
C LEU A 111 5.33 9.33 -6.53
N HIS A 112 4.69 10.48 -6.58
CA HIS A 112 5.33 11.80 -6.57
C HIS A 112 5.31 12.48 -5.20
N LEU A 113 4.69 11.86 -4.18
CA LEU A 113 4.62 12.39 -2.84
C LEU A 113 5.87 12.02 -2.03
N ASN A 114 6.23 12.89 -1.09
CA ASN A 114 7.39 12.67 -0.21
C ASN A 114 6.98 11.85 1.02
N PHE A 115 7.14 10.55 0.96
CA PHE A 115 6.87 9.64 2.08
C PHE A 115 8.13 9.23 2.84
N PRO A 116 8.02 8.85 4.13
CA PRO A 116 9.08 8.15 4.86
C PRO A 116 9.49 6.84 4.15
N LYS A 117 10.73 6.41 4.36
CA LYS A 117 11.32 5.25 3.66
C LYS A 117 10.48 3.96 3.83
N ALA A 118 10.01 3.67 5.04
CA ALA A 118 9.17 2.50 5.31
C ALA A 118 7.84 2.50 4.54
N ASN A 119 7.28 3.69 4.26
CA ASN A 119 6.01 3.83 3.55
C ASN A 119 6.15 3.65 2.03
N LYS A 120 7.37 3.73 1.48
CA LYS A 120 7.60 3.51 0.03
C LYS A 120 7.23 2.10 -0.40
N ASP A 121 7.40 1.12 0.46
CA ASP A 121 6.99 -0.26 0.18
C ASP A 121 5.47 -0.43 0.15
N ILE A 122 4.74 0.36 0.96
CA ILE A 122 3.27 0.43 0.90
C ILE A 122 2.83 0.95 -0.46
N ILE A 123 3.45 2.02 -0.96
CA ILE A 123 3.09 2.64 -2.24
C ILE A 123 3.30 1.67 -3.39
N LYS A 124 4.38 0.90 -3.40
CA LYS A 124 4.61 -0.15 -4.41
C LYS A 124 3.46 -1.16 -4.46
N ARG A 125 2.95 -1.57 -3.29
CA ARG A 125 1.82 -2.50 -3.19
C ARG A 125 0.51 -1.87 -3.67
N LEU A 126 0.27 -0.59 -3.40
CA LEU A 126 -0.91 0.15 -3.82
C LEU A 126 -0.93 0.45 -5.31
N TYR A 127 0.23 0.51 -5.94
CA TYR A 127 0.35 0.73 -7.38
C TYR A 127 -0.02 -0.51 -8.21
N TRP A 128 -0.15 -1.67 -7.59
CA TRP A 128 -0.61 -2.87 -8.29
C TRP A 128 -2.03 -2.66 -8.83
N PRO A 129 -2.27 -2.99 -10.10
CA PRO A 129 -3.58 -2.80 -10.72
C PRO A 129 -4.65 -3.71 -10.10
N HIS A 130 -5.90 -3.30 -10.21
CA HIS A 130 -7.05 -4.02 -9.64
C HIS A 130 -7.37 -5.36 -10.32
N PHE A 131 -6.85 -5.58 -11.52
CA PHE A 131 -7.16 -6.74 -12.32
C PHE A 131 -5.91 -7.57 -12.61
N ILE A 132 -6.03 -8.88 -12.43
CA ILE A 132 -5.03 -9.86 -12.85
C ILE A 132 -5.65 -10.65 -13.99
N LYS A 133 -5.06 -10.57 -15.18
CA LYS A 133 -5.43 -11.38 -16.33
C LYS A 133 -4.61 -12.67 -16.28
N ILE A 134 -5.27 -13.82 -16.21
CA ILE A 134 -4.60 -15.11 -16.28
C ILE A 134 -4.52 -15.54 -17.75
N SER A 135 -3.32 -15.87 -18.23
CA SER A 135 -3.10 -16.31 -19.61
C SER A 135 -2.06 -17.41 -19.68
N HIS A 136 -2.21 -18.31 -20.61
CA HIS A 136 -1.21 -19.34 -20.96
C HIS A 136 -0.20 -18.86 -22.01
N THR A 137 -0.38 -17.63 -22.52
CA THR A 137 0.50 -17.05 -23.55
C THR A 137 0.90 -15.61 -23.19
N LEU A 138 2.11 -15.21 -23.58
CA LEU A 138 2.61 -13.84 -23.41
C LEU A 138 2.13 -12.85 -24.49
N THR A 139 1.42 -13.31 -25.52
CA THR A 139 0.99 -12.47 -26.64
C THR A 139 0.02 -11.35 -26.28
N SER A 140 -0.45 -11.32 -25.05
CA SER A 140 -1.42 -10.33 -24.53
C SER A 140 -0.85 -9.38 -23.48
N VAL A 141 0.47 -9.29 -23.32
CA VAL A 141 1.11 -8.26 -22.49
C VAL A 141 1.08 -6.95 -23.26
N GLU A 142 -0.09 -6.32 -23.24
CA GLU A 142 -0.22 -4.92 -23.67
C GLU A 142 0.13 -4.02 -22.47
N ASN A 143 0.45 -2.75 -22.75
CA ASN A 143 0.56 -1.69 -21.73
C ASN A 143 -0.83 -1.44 -21.14
N SER A 144 -1.34 -2.38 -20.35
CA SER A 144 -2.64 -2.31 -19.69
C SER A 144 -2.46 -2.07 -18.21
N ASP A 145 -3.45 -1.44 -17.58
CA ASP A 145 -3.53 -1.26 -16.13
C ASP A 145 -3.75 -2.59 -15.36
N ALA A 146 -3.55 -3.73 -16.01
CA ALA A 146 -3.73 -5.06 -15.45
C ALA A 146 -2.40 -5.80 -15.35
N LEU A 147 -2.20 -6.54 -14.25
CA LEU A 147 -1.14 -7.54 -14.17
C LEU A 147 -1.51 -8.74 -15.04
N LEU A 148 -0.52 -9.29 -15.73
CA LEU A 148 -0.64 -10.57 -16.40
C LEU A 148 -0.04 -11.67 -15.52
N TYR A 149 -0.87 -12.63 -15.11
CA TYR A 149 -0.40 -13.87 -14.52
C TYR A 149 -0.20 -14.89 -15.66
N TRP A 150 1.07 -15.11 -16.00
CA TRP A 150 1.44 -16.11 -17.04
C TRP A 150 1.52 -17.47 -16.39
N ARG A 151 0.52 -18.31 -16.68
CA ARG A 151 0.46 -19.68 -16.22
C ARG A 151 1.19 -20.60 -17.18
N ILE A 152 2.33 -21.11 -16.73
CA ILE A 152 3.12 -22.12 -17.46
C ILE A 152 2.70 -23.48 -16.93
N GLU A 153 2.17 -24.33 -17.80
CA GLU A 153 1.72 -25.69 -17.45
C GLU A 153 2.82 -26.74 -17.59
N ASP A 154 3.79 -26.47 -18.46
CA ASP A 154 4.94 -27.31 -18.73
C ASP A 154 6.20 -26.80 -18.01
N GLU A 155 7.34 -27.47 -18.24
CA GLU A 155 8.62 -26.99 -17.72
C GLU A 155 9.03 -25.66 -18.36
N PHE A 156 9.52 -24.74 -17.52
CA PHE A 156 10.10 -23.48 -17.96
C PHE A 156 11.39 -23.75 -18.72
N GLY A 157 11.39 -23.51 -20.03
CA GLY A 157 12.47 -23.84 -20.93
C GLY A 157 12.99 -22.68 -21.77
N PRO A 158 13.87 -22.97 -22.77
CA PRO A 158 14.46 -21.94 -23.61
C PRO A 158 13.46 -21.03 -24.36
N ARG A 159 12.29 -21.58 -24.73
CA ARG A 159 11.21 -20.85 -25.41
C ARG A 159 10.63 -19.77 -24.51
N GLU A 160 10.37 -20.09 -23.25
CA GLU A 160 9.84 -19.17 -22.25
C GLU A 160 10.85 -18.08 -21.92
N VAL A 161 12.14 -18.42 -21.85
CA VAL A 161 13.24 -17.44 -21.68
C VAL A 161 13.30 -16.47 -22.85
N GLU A 162 13.20 -16.95 -24.10
CA GLU A 162 13.19 -16.11 -25.29
C GLU A 162 12.00 -15.15 -25.27
N GLN A 163 10.80 -15.62 -24.93
CA GLN A 163 9.60 -14.80 -24.82
C GLN A 163 9.75 -13.71 -23.75
N LEU A 164 10.30 -14.04 -22.58
CA LEU A 164 10.56 -13.07 -21.51
C LEU A 164 11.60 -12.03 -21.91
N THR A 165 12.63 -12.45 -22.63
CA THR A 165 13.71 -11.55 -23.08
C THR A 165 13.21 -10.54 -24.10
N ALA A 166 12.21 -10.90 -24.89
CA ALA A 166 11.60 -10.04 -25.90
C ALA A 166 10.71 -8.92 -25.29
N LEU A 167 10.31 -9.03 -24.01
CA LEU A 167 9.52 -8.01 -23.33
C LEU A 167 10.39 -6.81 -22.93
N ASP A 168 9.82 -5.60 -23.05
CA ASP A 168 10.43 -4.39 -22.48
C ASP A 168 10.30 -4.34 -20.94
N GLU A 169 10.95 -3.37 -20.29
CA GLU A 169 10.94 -3.24 -18.83
C GLU A 169 9.54 -2.97 -18.27
N GLY A 170 8.74 -2.16 -18.94
CA GLY A 170 7.36 -1.86 -18.53
C GLY A 170 6.47 -3.10 -18.60
N GLN A 171 6.59 -3.89 -19.66
CA GLN A 171 5.87 -5.15 -19.81
C GLN A 171 6.28 -6.19 -18.76
N ARG A 172 7.58 -6.29 -18.44
CA ARG A 172 8.07 -7.21 -17.39
C ARG A 172 7.58 -6.82 -16.00
N SER A 173 7.48 -5.53 -15.71
CA SER A 173 6.99 -5.05 -14.40
C SER A 173 5.52 -5.40 -14.13
N ASN A 174 4.75 -5.67 -15.18
CA ASN A 174 3.34 -6.06 -15.11
C ASN A 174 3.13 -7.58 -15.24
N LEU A 175 4.19 -8.38 -15.16
CA LEU A 175 4.14 -9.82 -15.35
C LEU A 175 4.35 -10.58 -14.03
N ILE A 176 3.47 -11.52 -13.75
CA ILE A 176 3.63 -12.53 -12.68
C ILE A 176 3.80 -13.91 -13.36
N ILE A 177 4.78 -14.69 -12.93
CA ILE A 177 5.05 -16.03 -13.43
C ILE A 177 4.84 -17.02 -12.29
N ASN A 178 4.20 -18.16 -12.55
CA ASN A 178 4.04 -19.24 -11.59
C ASN A 178 5.31 -20.09 -11.44
#